data_9818ff9d718e407ddee1ecf81c4f2b23
#
_entry.id   9818ff9d718e407ddee1ecf81c4f2b23
#
_cell.length_a   1.000
_cell.length_b   1.000
_cell.length_c   1.000
_cell.angle_alpha   90.00
_cell.angle_beta   90.00
_cell.angle_gamma   90.00
#
_symmetry.space_group_name_H-M   'P 1'
#
loop_
_entity.id
_entity.type
_entity.pdbx_description
1 polymer ?
#
loop_
_entity_poly.entity_id
_entity_poly.type
_entity_poly.pdbx_seq_one_letter_code
_entity_poly.pdbx_strand_id
1 'polypeptide(L)'
;MFLYETFVFSQKTIHMRHIHFLLAGFLLCICCTLQAKNRVIDQPPFIVRNTTSIEVSKVVISDTATVLHIYAKYRPKYWIQIAPDSYLTDNNGETYQLRSGIGIIPGKEFWMPESGEAEFQLVFPPLSDNATSFDFTEGEKVENGFSIWGIQLKSKKLPELALPQNAVVHKADPNAELPEPVIQYGKAMLKGKLLDSRPNMGMPISIAVWENIKGDITDIPLDIQPDGSFTKEVTLPGTTPCTIYLGREHMLQFFMEPGKTTEIYVNLREASRRKSKFHSEGKPYGEMVYINGPLETVAQELNGNHLSIDMQDKLYQNIAALAGKDIDAAKAYVLQISDETQEAIDKLPYSASTRQLLTINNKLITNAMLSSVASILTSAALHANLIKREEANNYYQELARKVPANYVSDEDMSILNVPQAVLSNQYVQMASRDVERSGELAKAWGTDKGIFFDIARNVTLYRGIKNFTPLTDEQKAIVAAMPAACRTIPDASPTAR
;
A
#
# COMPACT_ATOMS: atom_id res chain seq x y z
N MET A 1 -49.42 -87.40 1.42
CA MET A 1 -47.94 -87.09 1.36
C MET A 1 -47.59 -85.90 0.47
N PHE A 2 -48.43 -85.44 -0.46
CA PHE A 2 -48.18 -84.29 -1.35
C PHE A 2 -48.48 -82.92 -0.74
N LEU A 3 -49.27 -82.84 0.31
CA LEU A 3 -49.62 -81.52 0.95
C LEU A 3 -48.61 -81.06 1.99
N TYR A 4 -47.72 -81.93 2.49
CA TYR A 4 -46.76 -81.59 3.51
C TYR A 4 -45.48 -80.95 2.91
N GLU A 5 -45.06 -81.35 1.73
CA GLU A 5 -43.89 -80.83 1.06
C GLU A 5 -44.13 -79.43 0.49
N THR A 6 -45.34 -79.09 0.05
CA THR A 6 -45.69 -77.73 -0.46
C THR A 6 -45.68 -76.69 0.66
N PHE A 7 -46.02 -77.06 1.90
CA PHE A 7 -46.07 -76.14 3.03
C PHE A 7 -44.67 -75.81 3.56
N VAL A 8 -43.75 -76.82 3.57
CA VAL A 8 -42.37 -76.61 3.99
C VAL A 8 -41.58 -75.79 2.97
N PHE A 9 -41.85 -75.92 1.68
CA PHE A 9 -41.23 -75.14 0.63
C PHE A 9 -41.69 -73.64 0.66
N SER A 10 -42.95 -73.39 0.98
CA SER A 10 -43.52 -72.05 1.13
C SER A 10 -42.93 -71.34 2.35
N GLN A 11 -42.74 -72.03 3.50
CA GLN A 11 -42.14 -71.39 4.68
C GLN A 11 -40.65 -71.08 4.51
N LYS A 12 -39.87 -71.90 3.84
CA LYS A 12 -38.46 -71.65 3.53
C LYS A 12 -38.30 -70.51 2.56
N THR A 13 -39.15 -70.35 1.57
CA THR A 13 -39.12 -69.25 0.60
C THR A 13 -39.50 -67.92 1.24
N ILE A 14 -40.44 -67.89 2.18
CA ILE A 14 -40.83 -66.75 2.94
C ILE A 14 -39.71 -66.31 3.90
N HIS A 15 -39.05 -67.20 4.59
CA HIS A 15 -37.91 -66.88 5.47
C HIS A 15 -36.70 -66.37 4.70
N MET A 16 -36.36 -66.95 3.55
CA MET A 16 -35.29 -66.43 2.70
C MET A 16 -35.61 -65.00 2.14
N ARG A 17 -36.85 -64.73 1.77
CA ARG A 17 -37.24 -63.35 1.34
C ARG A 17 -37.12 -62.33 2.47
N HIS A 18 -37.49 -62.70 3.69
CA HIS A 18 -37.32 -61.74 4.85
C HIS A 18 -35.85 -61.55 5.21
N ILE A 19 -34.96 -62.49 5.09
CA ILE A 19 -33.52 -62.37 5.31
C ILE A 19 -32.89 -61.47 4.23
N HIS A 20 -33.29 -61.61 2.97
CA HIS A 20 -32.81 -60.75 1.90
C HIS A 20 -33.30 -59.29 2.05
N PHE A 21 -34.54 -59.08 2.51
CA PHE A 21 -35.06 -57.74 2.82
C PHE A 21 -34.37 -57.11 4.03
N LEU A 22 -34.04 -57.85 5.06
CA LEU A 22 -33.28 -57.39 6.22
C LEU A 22 -31.82 -57.09 5.87
N LEU A 23 -31.15 -57.93 5.04
CA LEU A 23 -29.81 -57.65 4.54
C LEU A 23 -29.78 -56.41 3.60
N ALA A 24 -30.75 -56.27 2.71
CA ALA A 24 -30.86 -55.11 1.82
C ALA A 24 -31.18 -53.86 2.61
N GLY A 25 -32.03 -53.90 3.64
CA GLY A 25 -32.29 -52.80 4.56
C GLY A 25 -31.07 -52.41 5.39
N PHE A 26 -30.25 -53.40 5.84
CA PHE A 26 -29.02 -53.16 6.57
C PHE A 26 -27.91 -52.54 5.67
N LEU A 27 -27.80 -53.00 4.39
CA LEU A 27 -26.91 -52.39 3.42
C LEU A 27 -27.36 -50.98 3.03
N LEU A 28 -28.67 -50.71 2.88
CA LEU A 28 -29.17 -49.33 2.65
C LEU A 28 -28.93 -48.41 3.84
N CYS A 29 -29.06 -48.90 5.09
CA CYS A 29 -28.72 -48.13 6.28
C CYS A 29 -27.23 -47.82 6.39
N ILE A 30 -26.35 -48.74 5.98
CA ILE A 30 -24.90 -48.53 5.96
C ILE A 30 -24.53 -47.49 4.86
N CYS A 31 -25.20 -47.50 3.70
CA CYS A 31 -24.99 -46.48 2.67
C CYS A 31 -25.49 -45.08 3.08
N CYS A 32 -26.49 -44.98 3.94
CA CYS A 32 -26.97 -43.68 4.44
C CYS A 32 -26.08 -43.08 5.53
N THR A 33 -25.17 -43.84 6.16
CA THR A 33 -24.27 -43.34 7.20
C THR A 33 -22.91 -42.87 6.67
N LEU A 34 -22.62 -43.04 5.39
CA LEU A 34 -21.40 -42.55 4.71
C LEU A 34 -21.67 -41.31 3.87
N GLN A 35 -22.51 -40.40 4.36
CA GLN A 35 -22.45 -39.03 3.84
C GLN A 35 -21.18 -38.39 4.41
N ALA A 36 -20.13 -38.37 3.61
CA ALA A 36 -18.95 -37.58 3.88
C ALA A 36 -19.42 -36.15 4.22
N LYS A 37 -19.24 -35.76 5.47
CA LYS A 37 -19.73 -34.48 5.98
C LYS A 37 -18.87 -33.35 5.40
N ASN A 38 -19.06 -33.01 4.13
CA ASN A 38 -18.38 -31.92 3.49
C ASN A 38 -18.86 -30.61 4.11
N ARG A 39 -17.95 -29.90 4.74
CA ARG A 39 -18.15 -28.54 5.26
C ARG A 39 -17.57 -27.56 4.25
N VAL A 40 -18.43 -26.72 3.69
CA VAL A 40 -18.05 -25.69 2.72
C VAL A 40 -18.18 -24.33 3.38
N ILE A 41 -17.12 -23.54 3.29
CA ILE A 41 -17.06 -22.17 3.76
C ILE A 41 -16.70 -21.29 2.58
N ASP A 42 -17.67 -20.53 2.07
CA ASP A 42 -17.45 -19.58 0.99
C ASP A 42 -16.96 -18.25 1.58
N GLN A 43 -15.95 -17.67 0.94
CA GLN A 43 -15.35 -16.39 1.29
C GLN A 43 -15.06 -16.28 2.79
N PRO A 44 -14.22 -17.19 3.36
CA PRO A 44 -13.95 -17.19 4.80
C PRO A 44 -13.29 -15.85 5.21
N PRO A 45 -13.77 -15.20 6.28
CA PRO A 45 -13.08 -14.03 6.82
C PRO A 45 -11.68 -14.42 7.33
N PHE A 46 -10.75 -13.49 7.24
CA PHE A 46 -9.39 -13.64 7.76
C PHE A 46 -8.97 -12.40 8.57
N ILE A 47 -7.99 -12.53 9.45
CA ILE A 47 -7.53 -11.43 10.29
C ILE A 47 -6.58 -10.51 9.50
N VAL A 48 -5.48 -11.06 9.00
CA VAL A 48 -4.43 -10.30 8.32
C VAL A 48 -3.74 -11.14 7.26
N ARG A 49 -3.16 -10.52 6.26
CA ARG A 49 -2.30 -11.15 5.25
C ARG A 49 -1.13 -10.25 4.89
N ASN A 50 -0.05 -10.83 4.41
CA ASN A 50 1.12 -10.09 3.94
C ASN A 50 1.16 -9.90 2.42
N THR A 51 0.15 -10.34 1.70
CA THR A 51 0.09 -10.32 0.24
C THR A 51 -1.30 -9.92 -0.26
N THR A 52 -1.35 -9.31 -1.42
CA THR A 52 -2.59 -9.10 -2.21
C THR A 52 -2.66 -10.04 -3.41
N SER A 53 -1.59 -10.80 -3.65
CA SER A 53 -1.48 -11.69 -4.82
C SER A 53 -2.36 -12.92 -4.74
N ILE A 54 -2.69 -13.39 -3.53
CA ILE A 54 -3.59 -14.54 -3.32
C ILE A 54 -4.63 -14.25 -2.24
N GLU A 55 -5.79 -14.88 -2.38
CA GLU A 55 -6.87 -14.86 -1.39
C GLU A 55 -7.64 -16.18 -1.41
N VAL A 56 -8.11 -16.63 -0.23
CA VAL A 56 -8.92 -17.85 -0.13
C VAL A 56 -10.36 -17.53 -0.46
N SER A 57 -10.84 -17.98 -1.62
CA SER A 57 -12.22 -17.79 -2.06
C SER A 57 -13.20 -18.80 -1.43
N LYS A 58 -12.71 -20.00 -1.11
CA LYS A 58 -13.52 -21.08 -0.51
C LYS A 58 -12.65 -22.08 0.21
N VAL A 59 -13.17 -22.66 1.28
CA VAL A 59 -12.59 -23.81 1.99
C VAL A 59 -13.59 -24.97 1.95
N VAL A 60 -13.12 -26.14 1.54
CA VAL A 60 -13.90 -27.40 1.57
C VAL A 60 -13.18 -28.37 2.48
N ILE A 61 -13.84 -28.79 3.56
CA ILE A 61 -13.30 -29.74 4.53
C ILE A 61 -14.10 -31.04 4.41
N SER A 62 -13.41 -32.15 4.22
CA SER A 62 -13.94 -33.50 4.20
C SER A 62 -13.15 -34.40 5.15
N ASP A 63 -13.61 -35.67 5.33
CA ASP A 63 -12.90 -36.65 6.17
C ASP A 63 -11.51 -37.04 5.60
N THR A 64 -11.24 -36.70 4.33
CA THR A 64 -10.00 -37.10 3.64
C THR A 64 -9.07 -35.94 3.32
N ALA A 65 -9.60 -34.74 3.20
CA ALA A 65 -8.83 -33.56 2.79
C ALA A 65 -9.48 -32.24 3.21
N THR A 66 -8.64 -31.20 3.33
CA THR A 66 -9.03 -29.80 3.31
C THR A 66 -8.55 -29.20 1.98
N VAL A 67 -9.47 -28.62 1.21
CA VAL A 67 -9.17 -28.00 -0.09
C VAL A 67 -9.40 -26.50 0.02
N LEU A 68 -8.34 -25.73 -0.23
CA LEU A 68 -8.43 -24.28 -0.37
C LEU A 68 -8.60 -23.93 -1.84
N HIS A 69 -9.66 -23.22 -2.18
CA HIS A 69 -9.79 -22.55 -3.46
C HIS A 69 -9.13 -21.20 -3.34
N ILE A 70 -8.14 -20.95 -4.17
CA ILE A 70 -7.34 -19.74 -4.18
C ILE A 70 -7.72 -18.90 -5.40
N TYR A 71 -8.08 -17.65 -5.16
CA TYR A 71 -8.10 -16.62 -6.16
C TYR A 71 -6.72 -15.96 -6.18
N ALA A 72 -6.11 -15.83 -7.34
CA ALA A 72 -4.83 -15.16 -7.55
C ALA A 72 -5.00 -13.95 -8.46
N LYS A 73 -4.33 -12.85 -8.11
CA LYS A 73 -4.27 -11.63 -8.92
C LYS A 73 -2.84 -11.10 -8.91
N TYR A 74 -2.22 -11.05 -10.10
CA TYR A 74 -0.87 -10.52 -10.27
C TYR A 74 -0.72 -9.91 -11.67
N ARG A 75 0.44 -9.34 -11.96
CA ARG A 75 0.72 -8.72 -13.26
C ARG A 75 0.50 -9.72 -14.39
N PRO A 76 -0.22 -9.35 -15.48
CA PRO A 76 -0.36 -10.18 -16.66
C PRO A 76 1.01 -10.64 -17.22
N LYS A 77 1.10 -11.91 -17.60
CA LYS A 77 2.33 -12.51 -18.17
C LYS A 77 3.54 -12.58 -17.24
N TYR A 78 3.38 -12.27 -15.96
CA TYR A 78 4.34 -12.58 -14.89
C TYR A 78 3.92 -13.88 -14.21
N TRP A 79 4.74 -14.40 -13.33
CA TRP A 79 4.46 -15.65 -12.64
C TRP A 79 4.37 -15.45 -11.11
N ILE A 80 3.64 -16.35 -10.48
CA ILE A 80 3.64 -16.61 -9.05
C ILE A 80 4.04 -18.06 -8.83
N GLN A 81 4.39 -18.41 -7.61
CA GLN A 81 4.72 -19.77 -7.21
C GLN A 81 4.09 -20.06 -5.85
N ILE A 82 3.75 -21.30 -5.60
CA ILE A 82 3.40 -21.81 -4.26
C ILE A 82 4.45 -22.84 -3.88
N ALA A 83 5.10 -22.65 -2.76
CA ALA A 83 6.15 -23.54 -2.28
C ALA A 83 5.58 -24.93 -1.94
N PRO A 84 6.30 -26.04 -2.24
CA PRO A 84 5.81 -27.38 -1.97
C PRO A 84 5.75 -27.72 -0.46
N ASP A 85 6.50 -26.99 0.36
CA ASP A 85 6.50 -27.10 1.83
C ASP A 85 5.51 -26.13 2.50
N SER A 86 4.54 -25.60 1.75
CA SER A 86 3.43 -24.80 2.30
C SER A 86 2.59 -25.61 3.29
N TYR A 87 2.05 -24.96 4.30
CA TYR A 87 1.28 -25.64 5.34
C TYR A 87 0.16 -24.77 5.92
N LEU A 88 -0.79 -25.46 6.57
CA LEU A 88 -1.78 -24.81 7.43
C LEU A 88 -1.39 -25.03 8.90
N THR A 89 -1.72 -24.07 9.75
CA THR A 89 -1.65 -24.25 11.21
C THR A 89 -3.02 -23.91 11.78
N ASP A 90 -3.66 -24.85 12.48
CA ASP A 90 -4.96 -24.56 13.10
C ASP A 90 -4.83 -23.79 14.43
N ASN A 91 -5.96 -23.39 14.97
CA ASN A 91 -6.01 -22.65 16.26
C ASN A 91 -5.55 -23.47 17.48
N ASN A 92 -5.32 -24.79 17.33
CA ASN A 92 -4.76 -25.64 18.36
C ASN A 92 -3.23 -25.81 18.21
N GLY A 93 -2.63 -25.26 17.14
CA GLY A 93 -1.21 -25.36 16.82
C GLY A 93 -0.83 -26.60 16.02
N GLU A 94 -1.81 -27.36 15.54
CA GLU A 94 -1.56 -28.52 14.68
C GLU A 94 -1.25 -28.07 13.24
N THR A 95 -0.24 -28.69 12.61
CA THR A 95 0.22 -28.34 11.26
C THR A 95 -0.16 -29.39 10.24
N TYR A 96 -0.55 -28.94 9.04
CA TYR A 96 -1.03 -29.75 7.92
C TYR A 96 -0.27 -29.38 6.67
N GLN A 97 0.65 -30.26 6.23
CA GLN A 97 1.50 -30.01 5.07
C GLN A 97 0.74 -30.11 3.75
N LEU A 98 1.09 -29.27 2.78
CA LEU A 98 0.54 -29.31 1.43
C LEU A 98 0.78 -30.68 0.79
N ARG A 99 -0.28 -31.31 0.25
CA ARG A 99 -0.20 -32.59 -0.46
C ARG A 99 -0.05 -32.40 -1.97
N SER A 100 -0.83 -31.50 -2.54
CA SER A 100 -0.85 -31.27 -3.99
C SER A 100 -1.55 -29.95 -4.35
N GLY A 101 -1.41 -29.53 -5.60
CA GLY A 101 -2.21 -28.46 -6.22
C GLY A 101 -3.08 -29.01 -7.35
N ILE A 102 -4.23 -28.36 -7.59
CA ILE A 102 -5.09 -28.59 -8.74
C ILE A 102 -5.15 -27.28 -9.51
N GLY A 103 -4.77 -27.30 -10.78
CA GLY A 103 -4.61 -26.08 -11.58
C GLY A 103 -3.27 -25.37 -11.37
N ILE A 104 -2.47 -25.81 -10.39
CA ILE A 104 -1.11 -25.33 -10.11
C ILE A 104 -0.22 -26.51 -9.70
N ILE A 105 1.08 -26.42 -10.00
CA ILE A 105 2.06 -27.40 -9.55
C ILE A 105 2.94 -26.73 -8.48
N PRO A 106 2.87 -27.12 -7.20
CA PRO A 106 3.72 -26.56 -6.17
C PRO A 106 5.21 -26.68 -6.53
N GLY A 107 5.97 -25.63 -6.30
CA GLY A 107 7.39 -25.52 -6.64
C GLY A 107 7.68 -25.15 -8.10
N LYS A 108 6.65 -24.94 -8.93
CA LYS A 108 6.82 -24.48 -10.31
C LYS A 108 6.18 -23.12 -10.53
N GLU A 109 6.74 -22.35 -11.47
CA GLU A 109 6.17 -21.09 -11.92
C GLU A 109 4.77 -21.28 -12.50
N PHE A 110 3.81 -20.52 -12.00
CA PHE A 110 2.46 -20.44 -12.52
C PHE A 110 2.31 -19.08 -13.24
N TRP A 111 2.31 -19.12 -14.55
CA TRP A 111 2.25 -17.91 -15.40
C TRP A 111 0.83 -17.36 -15.45
N MET A 112 0.68 -16.09 -15.04
CA MET A 112 -0.61 -15.41 -15.03
C MET A 112 -1.10 -15.17 -16.47
N PRO A 113 -2.42 -15.36 -16.69
CA PRO A 113 -3.04 -15.07 -17.97
C PRO A 113 -3.02 -13.55 -18.28
N GLU A 114 -3.49 -13.18 -19.49
CA GLU A 114 -3.59 -11.77 -19.90
C GLU A 114 -4.53 -10.93 -19.01
N SER A 115 -5.49 -11.56 -18.36
CA SER A 115 -6.37 -10.89 -17.36
C SER A 115 -5.63 -10.50 -16.07
N GLY A 116 -4.50 -11.15 -15.78
CA GLY A 116 -3.83 -11.04 -14.49
C GLY A 116 -4.59 -11.70 -13.33
N GLU A 117 -5.68 -12.45 -13.60
CA GLU A 117 -6.48 -13.14 -12.60
C GLU A 117 -6.56 -14.63 -12.91
N ALA A 118 -6.45 -15.50 -11.89
CA ALA A 118 -6.51 -16.94 -12.03
C ALA A 118 -7.11 -17.58 -10.77
N GLU A 119 -7.53 -18.84 -10.90
CA GLU A 119 -8.01 -19.67 -9.79
C GLU A 119 -7.32 -21.03 -9.82
N PHE A 120 -6.98 -21.55 -8.66
CA PHE A 120 -6.44 -22.90 -8.46
C PHE A 120 -6.80 -23.41 -7.07
N GLN A 121 -6.45 -24.68 -6.79
CA GLN A 121 -6.76 -25.29 -5.50
C GLN A 121 -5.49 -25.86 -4.86
N LEU A 122 -5.43 -25.80 -3.53
CA LEU A 122 -4.39 -26.40 -2.70
C LEU A 122 -5.03 -27.45 -1.81
N VAL A 123 -4.47 -28.66 -1.80
CA VAL A 123 -5.01 -29.83 -1.10
C VAL A 123 -4.12 -30.18 0.09
N PHE A 124 -4.72 -30.18 1.28
CA PHE A 124 -4.07 -30.49 2.55
C PHE A 124 -4.73 -31.73 3.21
N PRO A 125 -4.12 -32.31 4.26
CA PRO A 125 -4.81 -33.24 5.16
C PRO A 125 -6.11 -32.63 5.72
N PRO A 126 -7.09 -33.49 6.16
CA PRO A 126 -8.28 -32.96 6.80
C PRO A 126 -7.94 -32.19 8.07
N LEU A 127 -8.48 -30.98 8.20
CA LEU A 127 -8.40 -30.21 9.43
C LEU A 127 -9.18 -30.90 10.55
N SER A 128 -8.70 -30.78 11.79
CA SER A 128 -9.39 -31.28 12.97
C SER A 128 -10.82 -30.73 13.06
N ASP A 129 -11.77 -31.57 13.52
CA ASP A 129 -13.17 -31.20 13.74
C ASP A 129 -13.32 -30.04 14.73
N ASN A 130 -12.35 -29.90 15.64
CA ASN A 130 -12.28 -28.82 16.65
C ASN A 130 -11.71 -27.53 16.08
N ALA A 131 -11.12 -27.53 14.90
CA ALA A 131 -10.59 -26.32 14.29
C ALA A 131 -11.68 -25.28 14.07
N THR A 132 -11.42 -24.07 14.56
CA THR A 132 -12.31 -22.90 14.40
C THR A 132 -11.74 -21.87 13.45
N SER A 133 -10.43 -21.88 13.28
CA SER A 133 -9.66 -21.05 12.34
C SER A 133 -8.33 -21.72 12.02
N PHE A 134 -7.67 -21.24 10.98
CA PHE A 134 -6.32 -21.68 10.62
C PHE A 134 -5.54 -20.54 9.95
N ASP A 135 -4.24 -20.69 9.92
CA ASP A 135 -3.31 -19.85 9.17
C ASP A 135 -2.81 -20.62 7.95
N PHE A 136 -2.62 -19.95 6.82
CA PHE A 136 -1.90 -20.46 5.65
C PHE A 136 -0.52 -19.82 5.60
N THR A 137 0.53 -20.62 5.44
CA THR A 137 1.92 -20.15 5.30
C THR A 137 2.58 -20.84 4.12
N GLU A 138 3.19 -20.06 3.23
CA GLU A 138 3.96 -20.55 2.08
C GLU A 138 5.40 -20.84 2.50
N GLY A 139 5.67 -22.05 2.98
CA GLY A 139 7.02 -22.53 3.33
C GLY A 139 7.74 -21.73 4.43
N GLU A 140 8.55 -22.38 5.23
CA GLU A 140 9.28 -21.72 6.32
C GLU A 140 10.48 -20.89 5.84
N LYS A 141 11.02 -21.20 4.67
CA LYS A 141 12.26 -20.62 4.13
C LYS A 141 12.05 -19.71 2.92
N VAL A 142 10.80 -19.44 2.56
CA VAL A 142 10.49 -18.57 1.42
C VAL A 142 10.58 -17.11 1.88
N GLU A 143 11.62 -16.42 1.45
CA GLU A 143 11.72 -14.98 1.67
C GLU A 143 10.53 -14.27 0.98
N ASN A 144 9.75 -13.53 1.76
CA ASN A 144 8.51 -12.88 1.31
C ASN A 144 7.42 -13.86 0.80
N GLY A 145 7.37 -15.07 1.33
CA GLY A 145 6.33 -16.05 1.05
C GLY A 145 4.94 -15.56 1.43
N PHE A 146 3.92 -16.05 0.73
CA PHE A 146 2.54 -15.67 0.97
C PHE A 146 2.03 -16.24 2.30
N SER A 147 1.37 -15.40 3.08
CA SER A 147 0.74 -15.84 4.33
C SER A 147 -0.60 -15.13 4.55
N ILE A 148 -1.57 -15.90 5.04
CA ILE A 148 -2.90 -15.42 5.41
C ILE A 148 -3.23 -15.99 6.79
N TRP A 149 -3.41 -15.13 7.79
CA TRP A 149 -3.60 -15.52 9.18
C TRP A 149 -5.03 -15.36 9.64
N GLY A 150 -5.47 -16.30 10.47
CA GLY A 150 -6.77 -16.26 11.12
C GLY A 150 -7.94 -16.45 10.18
N ILE A 151 -7.84 -17.35 9.21
CA ILE A 151 -8.93 -17.73 8.30
C ILE A 151 -10.01 -18.45 9.13
N GLN A 152 -11.23 -17.90 9.17
CA GLN A 152 -12.30 -18.35 10.04
C GLN A 152 -13.09 -19.50 9.42
N LEU A 153 -13.36 -20.51 10.22
CA LEU A 153 -14.13 -21.70 9.80
C LEU A 153 -15.57 -21.73 10.35
N LYS A 154 -15.80 -21.18 11.53
CA LYS A 154 -17.10 -21.29 12.23
C LYS A 154 -17.86 -19.97 12.32
N SER A 155 -17.17 -18.83 12.21
CA SER A 155 -17.78 -17.53 12.38
C SER A 155 -17.48 -16.62 11.18
N LYS A 156 -18.48 -15.88 10.73
CA LYS A 156 -18.28 -14.75 9.80
C LYS A 156 -17.81 -13.47 10.51
N LYS A 157 -17.80 -13.47 11.85
CA LYS A 157 -17.39 -12.34 12.68
C LYS A 157 -15.96 -12.59 13.20
N LEU A 158 -15.06 -11.66 12.92
CA LEU A 158 -13.70 -11.69 13.46
C LEU A 158 -13.71 -11.37 14.96
N PRO A 159 -12.72 -11.85 15.73
CA PRO A 159 -12.49 -11.41 17.12
C PRO A 159 -12.39 -9.87 17.19
N GLU A 160 -12.73 -9.29 18.32
CA GLU A 160 -12.59 -7.85 18.51
C GLU A 160 -11.12 -7.42 18.46
N LEU A 161 -10.86 -6.28 17.81
CA LEU A 161 -9.51 -5.72 17.74
C LEU A 161 -9.20 -5.02 19.07
N ALA A 162 -8.13 -5.44 19.73
CA ALA A 162 -7.64 -4.76 20.93
C ALA A 162 -6.95 -3.45 20.53
N LEU A 163 -7.63 -2.32 20.73
CA LEU A 163 -7.08 -0.99 20.53
C LEU A 163 -6.35 -0.50 21.77
N PRO A 164 -5.14 0.06 21.66
CA PRO A 164 -4.51 0.83 22.74
C PRO A 164 -5.41 2.00 23.17
N GLN A 165 -5.34 2.40 24.43
CA GLN A 165 -6.21 3.45 25.00
C GLN A 165 -6.06 4.79 24.28
N ASN A 166 -4.87 5.08 23.75
CA ASN A 166 -4.55 6.28 23.00
C ASN A 166 -4.71 6.13 21.47
N ALA A 167 -5.19 4.98 20.97
CA ALA A 167 -5.59 4.82 19.58
C ALA A 167 -6.97 5.45 19.35
N VAL A 168 -7.01 6.76 19.24
CA VAL A 168 -8.23 7.55 19.08
C VAL A 168 -8.22 8.32 17.76
N VAL A 169 -9.41 8.58 17.24
CA VAL A 169 -9.58 9.48 16.08
C VAL A 169 -9.87 10.87 16.60
N HIS A 170 -8.97 11.80 16.28
CA HIS A 170 -9.15 13.20 16.65
C HIS A 170 -10.17 13.86 15.73
N LYS A 171 -11.12 14.59 16.31
CA LYS A 171 -12.07 15.39 15.53
C LYS A 171 -11.36 16.64 15.03
N ALA A 172 -11.34 16.83 13.72
CA ALA A 172 -10.87 18.04 13.13
C ALA A 172 -11.84 19.21 13.36
N ASP A 173 -11.31 20.38 13.64
CA ASP A 173 -12.09 21.62 13.49
C ASP A 173 -12.30 21.89 11.99
N PRO A 174 -13.53 21.91 11.48
CA PRO A 174 -13.78 22.07 10.05
C PRO A 174 -13.28 23.39 9.49
N ASN A 175 -13.06 24.40 10.33
CA ASN A 175 -12.62 25.75 9.94
C ASN A 175 -11.15 26.04 10.28
N ALA A 176 -10.43 25.09 10.90
CA ALA A 176 -9.02 25.31 11.23
C ALA A 176 -8.21 25.47 9.94
N GLU A 177 -7.44 26.52 9.84
CA GLU A 177 -6.48 26.75 8.76
C GLU A 177 -5.26 25.85 8.94
N LEU A 178 -4.61 25.53 7.84
CA LEU A 178 -3.34 24.81 7.86
C LEU A 178 -2.25 25.69 8.47
N PRO A 179 -1.66 25.30 9.60
CA PRO A 179 -0.65 26.15 10.24
C PRO A 179 0.62 26.22 9.40
N GLU A 180 1.39 27.27 9.63
CA GLU A 180 2.74 27.34 9.08
C GLU A 180 3.64 26.26 9.70
N PRO A 181 4.58 25.68 8.92
CA PRO A 181 5.53 24.72 9.45
C PRO A 181 6.47 25.38 10.45
N VAL A 182 6.82 24.66 11.50
CA VAL A 182 7.91 25.04 12.40
C VAL A 182 9.22 24.80 11.67
N ILE A 183 10.07 25.80 11.54
CA ILE A 183 11.42 25.71 10.97
C ILE A 183 12.42 25.75 12.12
N GLN A 184 12.74 24.58 12.64
CA GLN A 184 13.67 24.42 13.75
C GLN A 184 14.36 23.05 13.66
N TYR A 185 15.66 23.03 13.62
CA TYR A 185 16.44 21.80 13.61
C TYR A 185 16.43 21.12 14.98
N GLY A 186 16.15 19.82 14.98
CA GLY A 186 16.11 19.05 16.24
C GLY A 186 15.65 17.60 16.06
N LYS A 187 15.63 16.88 17.17
CA LYS A 187 15.20 15.49 17.23
C LYS A 187 13.69 15.40 17.40
N ALA A 188 13.10 14.47 16.68
CA ALA A 188 11.70 14.05 16.81
C ALA A 188 11.63 12.55 17.10
N MET A 189 10.58 12.13 17.80
CA MET A 189 10.39 10.72 18.15
C MET A 189 9.19 10.15 17.41
N LEU A 190 9.38 9.05 16.70
CA LEU A 190 8.32 8.20 16.19
C LEU A 190 8.15 6.99 17.12
N LYS A 191 6.92 6.71 17.53
CA LYS A 191 6.52 5.48 18.24
C LYS A 191 5.30 4.91 17.59
N GLY A 192 5.11 3.60 17.67
CA GLY A 192 3.90 3.02 17.14
C GLY A 192 3.78 1.54 17.35
N LYS A 193 2.68 1.01 16.83
CA LYS A 193 2.39 -0.42 16.88
C LYS A 193 1.57 -0.85 15.68
N LEU A 194 1.96 -1.97 15.09
CA LEU A 194 1.18 -2.69 14.10
C LEU A 194 0.19 -3.60 14.84
N LEU A 195 -1.08 -3.28 14.78
CA LEU A 195 -2.14 -4.06 15.42
C LEU A 195 -2.41 -5.31 14.60
N ASP A 196 -2.56 -6.45 15.26
CA ASP A 196 -2.61 -7.78 14.64
C ASP A 196 -1.34 -8.18 13.87
N SER A 197 -0.19 -7.60 14.21
CA SER A 197 1.10 -8.05 13.69
C SER A 197 1.31 -9.53 13.99
N ARG A 198 1.98 -10.23 13.07
CA ARG A 198 2.33 -11.65 13.19
C ARG A 198 3.84 -11.82 13.12
N PRO A 199 4.41 -12.78 13.84
CA PRO A 199 5.81 -13.14 13.66
C PRO A 199 6.10 -13.48 12.19
N ASN A 200 7.24 -13.06 11.70
CA ASN A 200 7.71 -13.40 10.35
C ASN A 200 6.74 -13.00 9.21
N MET A 201 6.07 -11.84 9.34
CA MET A 201 5.20 -11.36 8.26
C MET A 201 5.95 -11.17 6.93
N GLY A 202 7.29 -11.13 6.93
CA GLY A 202 8.08 -10.95 5.70
C GLY A 202 7.82 -9.63 4.97
N MET A 203 7.21 -8.67 5.64
CA MET A 203 6.83 -7.39 5.08
C MET A 203 7.82 -6.32 5.53
N PRO A 204 8.68 -5.80 4.63
CA PRO A 204 9.58 -4.72 4.98
C PRO A 204 8.78 -3.47 5.32
N ILE A 205 9.14 -2.80 6.41
CA ILE A 205 8.50 -1.57 6.86
C ILE A 205 9.55 -0.50 6.98
N SER A 206 9.33 0.61 6.32
CA SER A 206 10.19 1.78 6.35
C SER A 206 9.40 3.08 6.43
N ILE A 207 10.08 4.15 6.81
CA ILE A 207 9.54 5.50 6.67
C ILE A 207 10.36 6.27 5.64
N ALA A 208 9.69 6.94 4.72
CA ALA A 208 10.28 8.02 3.93
C ALA A 208 10.07 9.33 4.68
N VAL A 209 11.15 10.03 4.92
CA VAL A 209 11.20 11.36 5.52
C VAL A 209 11.44 12.36 4.38
N TRP A 210 10.43 13.21 4.11
CA TRP A 210 10.48 14.18 3.02
C TRP A 210 11.12 15.48 3.53
N GLU A 211 12.44 15.52 3.57
CA GLU A 211 13.20 16.64 4.12
C GLU A 211 13.16 17.87 3.16
N ASN A 212 11.97 18.42 2.96
CA ASN A 212 11.69 19.48 1.99
C ASN A 212 12.60 20.71 2.15
N ILE A 213 12.93 21.06 3.40
CA ILE A 213 13.82 22.18 3.72
C ILE A 213 15.27 21.90 3.29
N LYS A 214 15.67 20.63 3.29
CA LYS A 214 17.00 20.16 2.91
C LYS A 214 17.09 19.76 1.43
N GLY A 215 15.95 19.53 0.81
CA GLY A 215 15.85 19.12 -0.59
C GLY A 215 16.22 17.65 -0.82
N ASP A 216 15.94 16.77 0.16
CA ASP A 216 16.29 15.34 0.10
C ASP A 216 15.12 14.47 0.59
N ILE A 217 15.19 13.17 0.31
CA ILE A 217 14.27 12.16 0.81
C ILE A 217 15.13 11.06 1.44
N THR A 218 14.84 10.75 2.68
CA THR A 218 15.59 9.72 3.42
C THR A 218 14.67 8.55 3.75
N ASP A 219 15.02 7.35 3.29
CA ASP A 219 14.35 6.11 3.66
C ASP A 219 15.01 5.50 4.89
N ILE A 220 14.22 5.25 5.93
CA ILE A 220 14.67 4.72 7.21
C ILE A 220 13.90 3.41 7.48
N PRO A 221 14.57 2.26 7.55
CA PRO A 221 13.93 1.02 7.96
C PRO A 221 13.48 1.09 9.42
N LEU A 222 12.34 0.47 9.72
CA LEU A 222 11.82 0.34 11.08
C LEU A 222 12.05 -1.08 11.61
N ASP A 223 12.63 -1.16 12.81
CA ASP A 223 12.80 -2.41 13.54
C ASP A 223 11.51 -2.73 14.30
N ILE A 224 10.70 -3.63 13.75
CA ILE A 224 9.44 -4.04 14.34
C ILE A 224 9.70 -5.12 15.38
N GLN A 225 9.26 -4.88 16.62
CA GLN A 225 9.38 -5.84 17.71
C GLN A 225 8.37 -7.00 17.53
N PRO A 226 8.57 -8.16 18.19
CA PRO A 226 7.66 -9.30 18.07
C PRO A 226 6.19 -9.00 18.41
N ASP A 227 5.93 -8.00 19.27
CA ASP A 227 4.60 -7.54 19.63
C ASP A 227 4.01 -6.49 18.65
N GLY A 228 4.73 -6.21 17.55
CA GLY A 228 4.36 -5.22 16.54
C GLY A 228 4.77 -3.78 16.87
N SER A 229 5.35 -3.52 18.04
CA SER A 229 5.78 -2.16 18.42
C SER A 229 7.06 -1.72 17.70
N PHE A 230 7.23 -0.41 17.55
CA PHE A 230 8.43 0.21 17.00
C PHE A 230 8.69 1.58 17.61
N THR A 231 9.93 2.00 17.60
CA THR A 231 10.36 3.33 18.03
C THR A 231 11.54 3.78 17.18
N LYS A 232 11.53 5.05 16.74
CA LYS A 232 12.62 5.63 15.96
C LYS A 232 12.81 7.10 16.31
N GLU A 233 14.03 7.49 16.63
CA GLU A 233 14.43 8.90 16.72
C GLU A 233 14.91 9.36 15.35
N VAL A 234 14.44 10.53 14.89
CA VAL A 234 14.81 11.13 13.61
C VAL A 234 15.19 12.59 13.85
N THR A 235 16.28 13.04 13.26
CA THR A 235 16.68 14.45 13.29
C THR A 235 16.10 15.16 12.07
N LEU A 236 15.37 16.26 12.31
CA LEU A 236 14.59 16.97 11.29
C LEU A 236 14.93 18.47 11.25
N PRO A 237 14.80 19.12 10.08
CA PRO A 237 15.00 20.55 9.94
C PRO A 237 13.76 21.39 10.33
N GLY A 238 12.66 20.74 10.65
CA GLY A 238 11.39 21.40 10.98
C GLY A 238 10.21 20.43 10.93
N THR A 239 8.98 20.94 10.88
CA THR A 239 7.79 20.11 10.62
C THR A 239 7.94 19.43 9.26
N THR A 240 8.00 18.11 9.26
CA THR A 240 8.39 17.32 8.09
C THR A 240 7.30 16.29 7.77
N PRO A 241 6.80 16.24 6.53
CA PRO A 241 5.93 15.17 6.08
C PRO A 241 6.70 13.86 6.01
N CYS A 242 6.06 12.80 6.42
CA CYS A 242 6.61 11.44 6.43
C CYS A 242 5.60 10.45 5.84
N THR A 243 6.10 9.34 5.32
CA THR A 243 5.26 8.26 4.81
C THR A 243 5.76 6.93 5.37
N ILE A 244 4.88 6.14 6.03
CA ILE A 244 5.18 4.74 6.34
C ILE A 244 4.81 3.90 5.12
N TYR A 245 5.75 3.07 4.67
CA TYR A 245 5.51 2.02 3.69
C TYR A 245 5.33 0.69 4.42
N LEU A 246 4.19 0.05 4.21
CA LEU A 246 3.90 -1.30 4.68
C LEU A 246 4.06 -2.25 3.50
N GLY A 247 5.23 -2.79 3.34
CA GLY A 247 5.61 -3.53 2.14
C GLY A 247 5.48 -2.65 0.89
N ARG A 248 4.82 -3.20 -0.14
CA ARG A 248 4.52 -2.47 -1.40
C ARG A 248 3.05 -2.06 -1.54
N GLU A 249 2.24 -2.38 -0.53
CA GLU A 249 0.78 -2.37 -0.67
C GLU A 249 0.11 -1.13 -0.06
N HIS A 250 0.70 -0.57 0.99
CA HIS A 250 0.11 0.55 1.71
C HIS A 250 1.12 1.64 2.02
N MET A 251 0.67 2.87 1.87
CA MET A 251 1.39 4.08 2.22
C MET A 251 0.52 4.89 3.19
N LEU A 252 1.07 5.29 4.34
CA LEU A 252 0.39 6.08 5.35
C LEU A 252 1.15 7.39 5.56
N GLN A 253 0.46 8.50 5.39
CA GLN A 253 1.04 9.84 5.52
C GLN A 253 0.87 10.37 6.95
N PHE A 254 1.91 11.01 7.48
CA PHE A 254 1.92 11.62 8.79
C PHE A 254 2.97 12.74 8.86
N PHE A 255 3.05 13.40 10.00
CA PHE A 255 4.01 14.49 10.20
C PHE A 255 4.84 14.24 11.46
N MET A 256 6.10 14.65 11.40
CA MET A 256 6.99 14.72 12.56
C MET A 256 7.49 16.16 12.74
N GLU A 257 7.76 16.53 13.99
CA GLU A 257 8.25 17.86 14.31
C GLU A 257 9.29 17.78 15.43
N PRO A 258 10.38 18.54 15.36
CA PRO A 258 11.41 18.61 16.38
C PRO A 258 10.83 18.87 17.79
N GLY A 259 11.32 18.11 18.77
CA GLY A 259 10.86 18.19 20.15
C GLY A 259 9.53 17.49 20.45
N LYS A 260 8.86 16.94 19.44
CA LYS A 260 7.57 16.25 19.61
C LYS A 260 7.70 14.75 19.35
N THR A 261 6.73 14.00 19.91
CA THR A 261 6.51 12.58 19.61
C THR A 261 5.32 12.46 18.68
N THR A 262 5.46 11.65 17.64
CA THR A 262 4.34 11.16 16.81
C THR A 262 4.09 9.70 17.17
N GLU A 263 2.84 9.37 17.54
CA GLU A 263 2.42 8.00 17.82
C GLU A 263 1.48 7.50 16.74
N ILE A 264 1.74 6.29 16.21
CA ILE A 264 0.98 5.71 15.10
C ILE A 264 0.59 4.28 15.43
N TYR A 265 -0.71 3.99 15.36
CA TYR A 265 -1.24 2.64 15.48
C TYR A 265 -1.84 2.22 14.13
N VAL A 266 -1.25 1.20 13.50
CA VAL A 266 -1.69 0.73 12.19
C VAL A 266 -2.55 -0.51 12.35
N ASN A 267 -3.80 -0.43 11.90
CA ASN A 267 -4.74 -1.54 11.88
C ASN A 267 -4.50 -2.41 10.63
N LEU A 268 -3.61 -3.40 10.75
CA LEU A 268 -3.26 -4.30 9.65
C LEU A 268 -4.47 -5.13 9.17
N ARG A 269 -5.44 -5.40 10.03
CA ARG A 269 -6.69 -6.08 9.67
C ARG A 269 -7.49 -5.26 8.66
N GLU A 270 -7.65 -3.96 8.93
CA GLU A 270 -8.36 -3.07 8.03
C GLU A 270 -7.57 -2.83 6.73
N ALA A 271 -6.24 -2.69 6.82
CA ALA A 271 -5.36 -2.60 5.66
C ALA A 271 -5.53 -3.82 4.74
N SER A 272 -5.52 -5.04 5.31
CA SER A 272 -5.73 -6.28 4.57
C SER A 272 -7.12 -6.36 3.94
N ARG A 273 -8.18 -5.94 4.69
CA ARG A 273 -9.58 -5.97 4.24
C ARG A 273 -9.82 -5.03 3.05
N ARG A 274 -9.25 -3.82 3.07
CA ARG A 274 -9.42 -2.83 1.98
C ARG A 274 -8.91 -3.31 0.64
N LYS A 275 -7.94 -4.20 0.62
CA LYS A 275 -7.34 -4.80 -0.58
C LYS A 275 -7.93 -6.18 -0.93
N SER A 276 -8.93 -6.66 -0.18
CA SER A 276 -9.57 -7.94 -0.44
C SER A 276 -10.59 -7.83 -1.57
N LYS A 277 -10.61 -8.80 -2.48
CA LYS A 277 -11.64 -8.93 -3.51
C LYS A 277 -13.00 -9.28 -2.91
N PHE A 278 -13.02 -10.11 -1.87
CA PHE A 278 -14.26 -10.68 -1.32
C PHE A 278 -14.79 -9.93 -0.08
N HIS A 279 -13.97 -9.08 0.55
CA HIS A 279 -14.31 -8.43 1.83
C HIS A 279 -14.27 -6.91 1.80
N SER A 280 -13.85 -6.28 0.69
CA SER A 280 -13.82 -4.83 0.55
C SER A 280 -15.17 -4.23 0.17
N GLU A 281 -15.96 -4.93 -0.66
CA GLU A 281 -17.21 -4.39 -1.20
C GLU A 281 -18.37 -4.37 -0.19
N GLY A 282 -19.22 -3.36 -0.28
CA GLY A 282 -20.50 -3.28 0.43
C GLY A 282 -20.43 -3.01 1.93
N LYS A 283 -19.25 -2.76 2.49
CA LYS A 283 -19.07 -2.42 3.92
C LYS A 283 -18.31 -1.11 4.05
N PRO A 284 -18.73 -0.22 4.95
CA PRO A 284 -17.93 0.97 5.25
C PRO A 284 -16.57 0.52 5.77
N TYR A 285 -15.54 1.25 5.36
CA TYR A 285 -14.20 1.02 5.87
C TYR A 285 -14.08 1.49 7.31
N GLY A 286 -13.35 0.75 8.13
CA GLY A 286 -12.93 1.18 9.45
C GLY A 286 -11.67 2.06 9.38
N GLU A 287 -11.22 2.51 10.54
CA GLU A 287 -9.97 3.25 10.61
C GLU A 287 -8.77 2.30 10.36
N MET A 288 -7.94 2.68 9.38
CA MET A 288 -6.71 1.95 9.07
C MET A 288 -5.54 2.41 9.92
N VAL A 289 -5.57 3.64 10.41
CA VAL A 289 -4.51 4.23 11.21
C VAL A 289 -5.09 5.16 12.26
N TYR A 290 -4.43 5.24 13.41
CA TYR A 290 -4.68 6.21 14.48
C TYR A 290 -3.39 6.97 14.70
N ILE A 291 -3.44 8.30 14.66
CA ILE A 291 -2.26 9.17 14.70
C ILE A 291 -2.44 10.21 15.80
N ASN A 292 -1.44 10.32 16.69
CA ASN A 292 -1.34 11.39 17.66
C ASN A 292 -0.04 12.16 17.43
N GLY A 293 -0.08 13.48 17.40
CA GLY A 293 1.10 14.30 17.25
C GLY A 293 0.92 15.51 16.34
N PRO A 294 1.98 16.00 15.69
CA PRO A 294 1.88 17.14 14.80
C PRO A 294 0.89 16.92 13.66
N LEU A 295 0.00 17.88 13.42
CA LEU A 295 -1.02 17.83 12.36
C LEU A 295 -1.83 16.52 12.35
N GLU A 296 -2.14 15.96 13.52
CA GLU A 296 -2.77 14.65 13.67
C GLU A 296 -4.10 14.54 12.93
N THR A 297 -4.93 15.58 12.95
CA THR A 297 -6.21 15.59 12.24
C THR A 297 -6.02 15.61 10.73
N VAL A 298 -5.07 16.38 10.24
CA VAL A 298 -4.70 16.39 8.81
C VAL A 298 -4.16 15.02 8.40
N ALA A 299 -3.25 14.45 9.19
CA ALA A 299 -2.70 13.12 8.92
C ALA A 299 -3.80 12.05 8.94
N GLN A 300 -4.74 12.10 9.88
CA GLN A 300 -5.87 11.17 9.96
C GLN A 300 -6.75 11.26 8.72
N GLU A 301 -7.11 12.46 8.29
CA GLU A 301 -7.93 12.70 7.10
C GLU A 301 -7.23 12.30 5.80
N LEU A 302 -5.92 12.54 5.66
CA LEU A 302 -5.13 12.11 4.50
C LEU A 302 -5.11 10.58 4.32
N ASN A 303 -5.22 9.82 5.40
CA ASN A 303 -5.31 8.36 5.38
C ASN A 303 -6.76 7.83 5.36
N GLY A 304 -7.73 8.73 5.28
CA GLY A 304 -9.15 8.41 5.18
C GLY A 304 -9.53 7.75 3.86
N ASN A 305 -10.78 7.28 3.78
CA ASN A 305 -11.27 6.46 2.67
C ASN A 305 -11.81 7.24 1.48
N HIS A 306 -11.83 8.56 1.55
CA HIS A 306 -12.56 9.38 0.59
C HIS A 306 -11.73 9.81 -0.61
N LEU A 307 -10.42 9.49 -0.61
CA LEU A 307 -9.51 9.96 -1.63
C LEU A 307 -8.90 8.83 -2.44
N SER A 308 -9.44 8.62 -3.62
CA SER A 308 -8.66 8.19 -4.77
C SER A 308 -8.53 9.36 -5.75
N ILE A 309 -7.93 10.47 -5.30
CA ILE A 309 -7.62 11.59 -6.17
C ILE A 309 -6.13 11.52 -6.47
N ASP A 310 -5.76 10.64 -7.38
CA ASP A 310 -4.43 10.60 -7.92
C ASP A 310 -4.45 11.20 -9.33
N MET A 311 -3.96 12.45 -9.45
CA MET A 311 -3.83 13.12 -10.75
C MET A 311 -2.93 12.34 -11.71
N GLN A 312 -1.87 11.70 -11.19
CA GLN A 312 -0.95 10.93 -12.01
C GLN A 312 -1.64 9.70 -12.57
N ASP A 313 -2.41 8.98 -11.74
CA ASP A 313 -3.20 7.85 -12.20
C ASP A 313 -4.19 8.25 -13.29
N LYS A 314 -4.91 9.37 -13.13
CA LYS A 314 -5.82 9.90 -14.16
C LYS A 314 -5.11 10.21 -15.47
N LEU A 315 -3.94 10.84 -15.40
CA LEU A 315 -3.12 11.15 -16.57
C LEU A 315 -2.69 9.85 -17.28
N TYR A 316 -2.12 8.88 -16.54
CA TYR A 316 -1.56 7.68 -17.12
C TYR A 316 -2.62 6.68 -17.62
N GLN A 317 -3.80 6.65 -17.01
CA GLN A 317 -4.92 5.84 -17.52
C GLN A 317 -5.34 6.24 -18.94
N ASN A 318 -5.21 7.51 -19.28
CA ASN A 318 -5.62 8.07 -20.58
C ASN A 318 -4.45 8.62 -21.40
N ILE A 319 -3.22 8.28 -21.04
CA ILE A 319 -2.02 8.88 -21.66
C ILE A 319 -1.99 8.70 -23.17
N ALA A 320 -2.51 7.58 -23.70
CA ALA A 320 -2.59 7.33 -25.13
C ALA A 320 -3.40 8.39 -25.90
N ALA A 321 -4.34 9.08 -25.23
CA ALA A 321 -5.12 10.16 -25.86
C ALA A 321 -4.28 11.39 -26.18
N LEU A 322 -3.10 11.53 -25.58
CA LEU A 322 -2.14 12.60 -25.84
C LEU A 322 -1.16 12.25 -26.99
N ALA A 323 -1.20 11.04 -27.51
CA ALA A 323 -0.31 10.61 -28.57
C ALA A 323 -0.50 11.45 -29.84
N GLY A 324 0.61 12.04 -30.34
CA GLY A 324 0.60 12.92 -31.51
C GLY A 324 -0.03 14.30 -31.27
N LYS A 325 -0.39 14.65 -30.03
CA LYS A 325 -0.82 15.99 -29.67
C LYS A 325 0.40 16.92 -29.52
N ASP A 326 0.14 18.24 -29.64
CA ASP A 326 1.12 19.27 -29.37
C ASP A 326 1.18 19.63 -27.86
N ILE A 327 2.11 20.50 -27.52
CA ILE A 327 2.32 20.93 -26.13
C ILE A 327 1.13 21.72 -25.55
N ASP A 328 0.41 22.47 -26.40
CA ASP A 328 -0.73 23.28 -25.94
C ASP A 328 -1.94 22.40 -25.62
N ALA A 329 -2.21 21.38 -26.45
CA ALA A 329 -3.22 20.38 -26.18
C ALA A 329 -2.88 19.56 -24.91
N ALA A 330 -1.59 19.25 -24.70
CA ALA A 330 -1.16 18.57 -23.46
C ALA A 330 -1.32 19.46 -22.24
N LYS A 331 -1.02 20.77 -22.32
CA LYS A 331 -1.25 21.75 -21.27
C LYS A 331 -2.73 21.82 -20.92
N ALA A 332 -3.59 21.97 -21.90
CA ALA A 332 -5.04 22.02 -21.70
C ALA A 332 -5.56 20.77 -20.97
N TYR A 333 -5.07 19.59 -21.36
CA TYR A 333 -5.46 18.34 -20.71
C TYR A 333 -4.99 18.23 -19.25
N VAL A 334 -3.74 18.64 -18.96
CA VAL A 334 -3.23 18.65 -17.57
C VAL A 334 -4.03 19.63 -16.70
N LEU A 335 -4.33 20.83 -17.21
CA LEU A 335 -5.14 21.80 -16.51
C LEU A 335 -6.56 21.31 -16.27
N GLN A 336 -7.19 20.65 -17.25
CA GLN A 336 -8.50 20.04 -17.07
C GLN A 336 -8.50 19.02 -15.91
N ILE A 337 -7.49 18.12 -15.86
CA ILE A 337 -7.37 17.15 -14.75
C ILE A 337 -7.18 17.86 -13.41
N SER A 338 -6.40 18.96 -13.40
CA SER A 338 -6.19 19.78 -12.21
C SER A 338 -7.48 20.38 -11.69
N ASP A 339 -8.30 20.95 -12.57
CA ASP A 339 -9.60 21.57 -12.23
C ASP A 339 -10.58 20.51 -11.70
N GLU A 340 -10.70 19.37 -12.40
CA GLU A 340 -11.52 18.23 -11.93
C GLU A 340 -11.07 17.73 -10.55
N THR A 341 -9.77 17.70 -10.30
CA THR A 341 -9.21 17.32 -9.02
C THR A 341 -9.52 18.34 -7.95
N GLN A 342 -9.41 19.63 -8.25
CA GLN A 342 -9.76 20.70 -7.31
C GLN A 342 -11.24 20.67 -6.94
N GLU A 343 -12.13 20.50 -7.92
CA GLU A 343 -13.55 20.31 -7.63
C GLU A 343 -13.86 19.11 -6.72
N ALA A 344 -13.10 18.03 -6.88
CA ALA A 344 -13.24 16.87 -6.02
C ALA A 344 -12.73 17.17 -4.59
N ILE A 345 -11.59 17.88 -4.45
CA ILE A 345 -11.06 18.32 -3.15
C ILE A 345 -12.07 19.19 -2.40
N ASP A 346 -12.70 20.14 -3.10
CA ASP A 346 -13.66 21.07 -2.50
C ASP A 346 -14.91 20.38 -1.93
N LYS A 347 -15.28 19.24 -2.51
CA LYS A 347 -16.42 18.40 -2.08
C LYS A 347 -16.10 17.42 -0.95
N LEU A 348 -14.83 17.29 -0.55
CA LEU A 348 -14.45 16.36 0.50
C LEU A 348 -14.98 16.80 1.87
N PRO A 349 -15.45 15.84 2.69
CA PRO A 349 -15.92 16.10 4.05
C PRO A 349 -14.76 16.27 5.04
N TYR A 350 -13.70 16.97 4.64
CA TYR A 350 -12.49 17.19 5.42
C TYR A 350 -12.42 18.60 6.00
N SER A 351 -11.56 18.79 6.98
CA SER A 351 -11.24 20.12 7.53
C SER A 351 -10.68 21.07 6.48
N ALA A 352 -10.79 22.37 6.73
CA ALA A 352 -10.21 23.39 5.85
C ALA A 352 -8.70 23.22 5.71
N SER A 353 -8.00 22.87 6.80
CA SER A 353 -6.54 22.60 6.79
C SER A 353 -6.17 21.46 5.84
N THR A 354 -6.90 20.35 5.86
CA THR A 354 -6.62 19.23 4.95
C THR A 354 -6.94 19.57 3.51
N ARG A 355 -8.09 20.24 3.23
CA ARG A 355 -8.39 20.70 1.86
C ARG A 355 -7.36 21.70 1.36
N GLN A 356 -6.86 22.60 2.22
CA GLN A 356 -5.78 23.53 1.86
C GLN A 356 -4.50 22.80 1.47
N LEU A 357 -4.08 21.79 2.24
CA LEU A 357 -2.90 20.98 1.90
C LEU A 357 -3.10 20.19 0.59
N LEU A 358 -4.28 19.64 0.37
CA LEU A 358 -4.61 18.94 -0.87
C LEU A 358 -4.63 19.88 -2.08
N THR A 359 -5.12 21.12 -1.92
CA THR A 359 -5.05 22.16 -2.96
C THR A 359 -3.60 22.53 -3.28
N ILE A 360 -2.74 22.67 -2.27
CA ILE A 360 -1.30 22.86 -2.46
C ILE A 360 -0.69 21.68 -3.22
N ASN A 361 -1.00 20.44 -2.83
CA ASN A 361 -0.54 19.24 -3.53
C ASN A 361 -0.97 19.25 -4.99
N ASN A 362 -2.25 19.57 -5.26
CA ASN A 362 -2.79 19.66 -6.61
C ASN A 362 -2.00 20.65 -7.48
N LYS A 363 -1.74 21.86 -6.98
CA LYS A 363 -0.94 22.89 -7.69
C LYS A 363 0.50 22.44 -7.94
N LEU A 364 1.16 21.84 -6.93
CA LEU A 364 2.52 21.32 -7.07
C LEU A 364 2.60 20.21 -8.12
N ILE A 365 1.68 19.25 -8.10
CA ILE A 365 1.61 18.16 -9.08
C ILE A 365 1.32 18.71 -10.48
N THR A 366 0.39 19.67 -10.61
CA THR A 366 0.10 20.32 -11.89
C THR A 366 1.35 20.97 -12.49
N ASN A 367 2.09 21.75 -11.69
CA ASN A 367 3.34 22.38 -12.12
C ASN A 367 4.41 21.33 -12.49
N ALA A 368 4.50 20.21 -11.75
CA ALA A 368 5.39 19.11 -12.07
C ALA A 368 5.05 18.44 -13.41
N MET A 369 3.78 18.19 -13.67
CA MET A 369 3.30 17.63 -14.92
C MET A 369 3.57 18.57 -16.11
N LEU A 370 3.23 19.85 -15.98
CA LEU A 370 3.49 20.85 -17.00
C LEU A 370 4.98 20.94 -17.30
N SER A 371 5.83 20.99 -16.28
CA SER A 371 7.29 21.01 -16.45
C SER A 371 7.84 19.72 -17.08
N SER A 372 7.07 18.63 -17.07
CA SER A 372 7.44 17.32 -17.62
C SER A 372 6.71 17.01 -18.93
N VAL A 373 6.07 17.99 -19.57
CA VAL A 373 5.19 17.82 -20.74
C VAL A 373 5.85 17.05 -21.87
N ALA A 374 7.14 17.33 -22.17
CA ALA A 374 7.88 16.61 -23.21
C ALA A 374 8.01 15.11 -22.90
N SER A 375 8.25 14.75 -21.64
CA SER A 375 8.28 13.33 -21.19
C SER A 375 6.90 12.68 -21.27
N ILE A 376 5.85 13.40 -20.90
CA ILE A 376 4.46 12.92 -20.96
C ILE A 376 4.08 12.60 -22.41
N LEU A 377 4.32 13.53 -23.34
CA LEU A 377 4.03 13.34 -24.75
C LEU A 377 4.87 12.22 -25.38
N THR A 378 6.14 12.08 -24.98
CA THR A 378 7.01 10.98 -25.42
C THR A 378 6.46 9.63 -24.92
N SER A 379 6.04 9.56 -23.67
CA SER A 379 5.42 8.35 -23.10
C SER A 379 4.11 8.02 -23.82
N ALA A 380 3.28 9.02 -24.13
CA ALA A 380 2.05 8.86 -24.88
C ALA A 380 2.31 8.27 -26.28
N ALA A 381 3.31 8.80 -26.99
CA ALA A 381 3.70 8.32 -28.32
C ALA A 381 4.21 6.86 -28.30
N LEU A 382 4.98 6.49 -27.25
CA LEU A 382 5.41 5.09 -27.02
C LEU A 382 4.24 4.16 -26.74
N HIS A 383 3.32 4.55 -25.84
CA HIS A 383 2.14 3.77 -25.53
C HIS A 383 1.23 3.53 -26.73
N ALA A 384 1.10 4.51 -27.61
CA ALA A 384 0.33 4.41 -28.86
C ALA A 384 1.09 3.77 -30.02
N ASN A 385 2.34 3.32 -29.81
CA ASN A 385 3.24 2.79 -30.84
C ASN A 385 3.46 3.76 -32.03
N LEU A 386 3.38 5.06 -31.81
CA LEU A 386 3.70 6.09 -32.82
C LEU A 386 5.20 6.23 -33.02
N ILE A 387 6.00 5.91 -32.02
CA ILE A 387 7.45 5.89 -32.07
C ILE A 387 7.98 4.59 -31.45
N LYS A 388 9.17 4.18 -31.85
CA LYS A 388 9.90 3.06 -31.26
C LYS A 388 10.72 3.53 -30.06
N ARG A 389 11.10 2.61 -29.18
CA ARG A 389 11.89 2.90 -27.98
C ARG A 389 13.23 3.57 -28.30
N GLU A 390 13.85 3.19 -29.42
CA GLU A 390 15.13 3.76 -29.92
C GLU A 390 14.98 5.23 -30.32
N GLU A 391 13.79 5.65 -30.76
CA GLU A 391 13.49 7.00 -31.24
C GLU A 391 13.08 7.94 -30.09
N ALA A 392 12.76 7.40 -28.92
CA ALA A 392 12.18 8.14 -27.80
C ALA A 392 13.01 9.34 -27.32
N ASN A 393 14.35 9.17 -27.28
CA ASN A 393 15.22 10.28 -26.85
C ASN A 393 15.22 11.44 -27.87
N ASN A 394 15.26 11.15 -29.15
CA ASN A 394 15.22 12.20 -30.18
C ASN A 394 13.86 12.92 -30.17
N TYR A 395 12.78 12.15 -30.07
CA TYR A 395 11.43 12.69 -29.98
C TYR A 395 11.25 13.61 -28.74
N TYR A 396 11.74 13.16 -27.58
CA TYR A 396 11.78 13.97 -26.37
C TYR A 396 12.53 15.29 -26.56
N GLN A 397 13.73 15.25 -27.16
CA GLN A 397 14.56 16.45 -27.39
C GLN A 397 13.89 17.45 -28.34
N GLU A 398 13.20 16.98 -29.36
CA GLU A 398 12.42 17.81 -30.26
C GLU A 398 11.25 18.50 -29.56
N LEU A 399 10.53 17.78 -28.70
CA LEU A 399 9.44 18.34 -27.89
C LEU A 399 9.98 19.34 -26.86
N ALA A 400 11.04 19.00 -26.14
CA ALA A 400 11.63 19.84 -25.10
C ALA A 400 12.08 21.20 -25.65
N ARG A 401 12.60 21.27 -26.87
CA ARG A 401 12.95 22.53 -27.54
C ARG A 401 11.75 23.43 -27.88
N LYS A 402 10.56 22.84 -28.00
CA LYS A 402 9.32 23.57 -28.30
C LYS A 402 8.65 24.12 -27.05
N VAL A 403 9.00 23.63 -25.84
CA VAL A 403 8.42 24.08 -24.58
C VAL A 403 8.96 25.47 -24.24
N PRO A 404 8.10 26.51 -24.16
CA PRO A 404 8.53 27.86 -23.78
C PRO A 404 9.09 27.90 -22.36
N ALA A 405 9.99 28.81 -22.07
CA ALA A 405 10.56 28.99 -20.72
C ALA A 405 9.49 29.32 -19.65
N ASN A 406 8.44 30.04 -20.05
CA ASN A 406 7.30 30.38 -19.20
C ASN A 406 6.09 29.46 -19.39
N TYR A 407 6.30 28.23 -19.82
CA TYR A 407 5.21 27.25 -20.03
C TYR A 407 4.43 26.97 -18.75
N VAL A 408 5.10 26.91 -17.59
CA VAL A 408 4.52 27.11 -16.28
C VAL A 408 4.70 28.60 -15.95
N SER A 409 3.63 29.28 -15.61
CA SER A 409 3.71 30.73 -15.32
C SER A 409 4.47 30.98 -14.02
N ASP A 410 5.11 32.16 -13.92
CA ASP A 410 5.78 32.57 -12.68
C ASP A 410 4.79 32.73 -11.52
N GLU A 411 3.52 33.05 -11.81
CA GLU A 411 2.42 33.10 -10.84
C GLU A 411 2.13 31.70 -10.29
N ASP A 412 1.97 30.66 -11.15
CA ASP A 412 1.78 29.29 -10.74
C ASP A 412 2.95 28.76 -9.92
N MET A 413 4.17 29.15 -10.30
CA MET A 413 5.39 28.79 -9.56
C MET A 413 5.47 29.45 -8.17
N SER A 414 4.74 30.53 -7.90
CA SER A 414 4.75 31.22 -6.61
C SER A 414 4.28 30.34 -5.44
N ILE A 415 3.57 29.24 -5.73
CA ILE A 415 3.21 28.21 -4.74
C ILE A 415 4.43 27.68 -3.97
N LEU A 416 5.61 27.67 -4.59
CA LEU A 416 6.86 27.25 -3.94
C LEU A 416 7.28 28.17 -2.79
N ASN A 417 6.82 29.43 -2.78
CA ASN A 417 7.13 30.40 -1.73
C ASN A 417 6.03 30.51 -0.64
N VAL A 418 5.02 29.64 -0.70
CA VAL A 418 4.00 29.51 0.35
C VAL A 418 4.56 28.64 1.48
N PRO A 419 4.62 29.14 2.74
CA PRO A 419 5.23 28.38 3.83
C PRO A 419 4.63 26.98 4.02
N GLN A 420 3.31 26.84 3.91
CA GLN A 420 2.61 25.56 4.06
C GLN A 420 2.93 24.57 2.94
N ALA A 421 3.49 25.01 1.81
CA ALA A 421 3.85 24.09 0.72
C ALA A 421 4.92 23.08 1.12
N VAL A 422 5.79 23.38 2.09
CA VAL A 422 6.78 22.43 2.59
C VAL A 422 6.16 21.29 3.43
N LEU A 423 4.88 21.37 3.79
CA LEU A 423 4.13 20.25 4.40
C LEU A 423 3.67 19.22 3.36
N SER A 424 3.84 19.52 2.07
CA SER A 424 3.54 18.58 0.99
C SER A 424 4.71 17.64 0.71
N ASN A 425 4.45 16.35 0.58
CA ASN A 425 5.42 15.37 0.11
C ASN A 425 5.79 15.57 -1.38
N GLN A 426 5.09 16.43 -2.10
CA GLN A 426 5.40 16.79 -3.49
C GLN A 426 6.44 17.92 -3.60
N TYR A 427 6.63 18.67 -2.52
CA TYR A 427 7.43 19.91 -2.56
C TYR A 427 8.89 19.67 -2.94
N VAL A 428 9.55 18.67 -2.36
CA VAL A 428 10.98 18.42 -2.58
C VAL A 428 11.31 18.15 -4.05
N GLN A 429 10.42 17.49 -4.77
CA GLN A 429 10.62 17.15 -6.18
C GLN A 429 10.56 18.40 -7.07
N MET A 430 9.69 19.34 -6.70
CA MET A 430 9.57 20.62 -7.41
C MET A 430 10.68 21.58 -7.03
N ALA A 431 10.84 21.87 -5.74
CA ALA A 431 11.81 22.84 -5.25
C ALA A 431 13.25 22.48 -5.66
N SER A 432 13.65 21.21 -5.56
CA SER A 432 15.01 20.78 -5.91
C SER A 432 15.36 20.98 -7.38
N ARG A 433 14.37 20.95 -8.28
CA ARG A 433 14.56 21.21 -9.71
C ARG A 433 14.68 22.71 -10.00
N ASP A 434 13.89 23.53 -9.32
CA ASP A 434 13.78 24.96 -9.60
C ASP A 434 14.75 25.84 -8.76
N VAL A 435 15.56 25.22 -7.87
CA VAL A 435 16.61 25.94 -7.09
C VAL A 435 17.55 26.73 -8.00
N GLU A 436 17.96 26.19 -9.13
CA GLU A 436 18.86 26.85 -10.09
C GLU A 436 18.22 28.05 -10.77
N ARG A 437 16.87 28.11 -10.82
CA ARG A 437 16.10 29.24 -11.36
C ARG A 437 15.76 30.29 -10.31
N SER A 438 16.21 30.13 -9.07
CA SER A 438 15.84 31.03 -7.95
C SER A 438 16.13 32.53 -8.26
N GLY A 439 17.21 32.80 -8.97
CA GLY A 439 17.54 34.20 -9.38
C GLY A 439 16.58 34.78 -10.45
N GLU A 440 16.04 33.95 -11.34
CA GLU A 440 15.02 34.34 -12.33
C GLU A 440 13.68 34.57 -11.63
N LEU A 441 13.28 33.64 -10.75
CA LEU A 441 12.06 33.73 -9.98
C LEU A 441 12.06 34.91 -9.02
N ALA A 442 13.21 35.25 -8.42
CA ALA A 442 13.34 36.45 -7.59
C ALA A 442 13.03 37.74 -8.39
N LYS A 443 13.48 37.83 -9.63
CA LYS A 443 13.16 38.99 -10.51
C LYS A 443 11.68 38.98 -10.89
N ALA A 444 11.11 37.82 -11.24
CA ALA A 444 9.71 37.69 -11.63
C ALA A 444 8.76 38.03 -10.45
N TRP A 445 9.05 37.55 -9.26
CA TRP A 445 8.23 37.78 -8.08
C TRP A 445 8.53 39.12 -7.36
N GLY A 446 9.57 39.85 -7.77
CA GLY A 446 9.98 41.10 -7.15
C GLY A 446 10.49 40.95 -5.71
N THR A 447 10.88 39.74 -5.31
CA THR A 447 11.43 39.41 -3.99
C THR A 447 12.38 38.21 -4.05
N ASP A 448 13.40 38.26 -3.22
CA ASP A 448 14.33 37.13 -2.98
C ASP A 448 14.16 36.56 -1.56
N LYS A 449 13.02 36.88 -0.90
CA LYS A 449 12.71 36.46 0.47
C LYS A 449 11.58 35.47 0.50
N GLY A 450 11.58 34.61 1.51
CA GLY A 450 10.57 33.62 1.78
C GLY A 450 11.11 32.19 1.73
N ILE A 451 10.24 31.24 2.02
CA ILE A 451 10.62 29.84 2.28
C ILE A 451 11.36 29.21 1.10
N PHE A 452 10.92 29.45 -0.13
CA PHE A 452 11.57 28.89 -1.33
C PHE A 452 13.02 29.36 -1.45
N PHE A 453 13.30 30.65 -1.25
CA PHE A 453 14.65 31.20 -1.38
C PHE A 453 15.56 30.76 -0.24
N ASP A 454 15.03 30.61 0.97
CA ASP A 454 15.75 30.04 2.11
C ASP A 454 16.15 28.58 1.83
N ILE A 455 15.22 27.78 1.30
CA ILE A 455 15.48 26.40 0.90
C ILE A 455 16.47 26.36 -0.27
N ALA A 456 16.33 27.21 -1.29
CA ALA A 456 17.24 27.26 -2.42
C ALA A 456 18.68 27.52 -1.98
N ARG A 457 18.88 28.46 -1.06
CA ARG A 457 20.20 28.74 -0.44
C ARG A 457 20.73 27.52 0.31
N ASN A 458 19.89 26.89 1.13
CA ASN A 458 20.29 25.70 1.91
C ASN A 458 20.62 24.49 1.02
N VAL A 459 19.79 24.21 0.02
CA VAL A 459 20.01 23.10 -0.93
C VAL A 459 21.30 23.32 -1.73
N THR A 460 21.54 24.53 -2.19
CA THR A 460 22.78 24.87 -2.91
C THR A 460 24.00 24.65 -2.02
N LEU A 461 23.94 25.10 -0.77
CA LEU A 461 25.01 24.89 0.21
C LEU A 461 25.24 23.41 0.49
N TYR A 462 24.17 22.64 0.77
CA TYR A 462 24.22 21.21 1.03
C TYR A 462 24.82 20.42 -0.14
N ARG A 463 24.39 20.72 -1.39
CA ARG A 463 24.96 20.11 -2.59
C ARG A 463 26.44 20.43 -2.75
N GLY A 464 26.83 21.67 -2.48
CA GLY A 464 28.23 22.09 -2.49
C GLY A 464 29.08 21.27 -1.52
N ILE A 465 28.62 21.12 -0.28
CA ILE A 465 29.32 20.33 0.76
C ILE A 465 29.39 18.85 0.34
N LYS A 466 28.27 18.26 -0.09
CA LYS A 466 28.18 16.86 -0.50
C LYS A 466 29.11 16.52 -1.67
N ASN A 467 29.30 17.46 -2.59
CA ASN A 467 30.15 17.29 -3.77
C ASN A 467 31.59 17.78 -3.56
N PHE A 468 31.99 18.14 -2.33
CA PHE A 468 33.29 18.71 -1.99
C PHE A 468 33.63 19.96 -2.81
N THR A 469 32.64 20.70 -3.25
CA THR A 469 32.83 21.97 -3.97
C THR A 469 33.27 23.04 -2.96
N PRO A 470 34.33 23.82 -3.23
CA PRO A 470 34.75 24.91 -2.33
C PRO A 470 33.60 25.89 -2.11
N LEU A 471 33.30 26.18 -0.84
CA LEU A 471 32.28 27.16 -0.49
C LEU A 471 32.68 28.55 -0.91
N THR A 472 31.74 29.33 -1.46
CA THR A 472 31.89 30.75 -1.67
C THR A 472 32.02 31.49 -0.33
N ASP A 473 32.50 32.72 -0.32
CA ASP A 473 32.64 33.48 0.90
C ASP A 473 31.27 33.81 1.54
N GLU A 474 30.24 33.99 0.74
CA GLU A 474 28.85 34.13 1.21
C GLU A 474 28.37 32.82 1.89
N GLN A 475 28.61 31.67 1.28
CA GLN A 475 28.28 30.41 1.86
C GLN A 475 29.03 30.12 3.16
N LYS A 476 30.33 30.48 3.24
CA LYS A 476 31.11 30.41 4.47
C LYS A 476 30.53 31.27 5.58
N ALA A 477 30.06 32.49 5.23
CA ALA A 477 29.41 33.39 6.18
C ALA A 477 28.10 32.79 6.73
N ILE A 478 27.28 32.15 5.87
CA ILE A 478 26.05 31.44 6.27
C ILE A 478 26.41 30.32 7.24
N VAL A 479 27.38 29.45 6.90
CA VAL A 479 27.82 28.35 7.76
C VAL A 479 28.35 28.87 9.10
N ALA A 480 29.10 29.97 9.09
CA ALA A 480 29.61 30.59 10.31
C ALA A 480 28.51 31.18 11.22
N ALA A 481 27.40 31.59 10.64
CA ALA A 481 26.23 32.11 11.37
C ALA A 481 25.31 30.99 11.92
N MET A 482 25.47 29.76 11.46
CA MET A 482 24.68 28.62 11.97
C MET A 482 25.04 28.28 13.44
N PRO A 483 24.05 27.90 14.27
CA PRO A 483 24.31 27.39 15.62
C PRO A 483 25.32 26.24 15.59
N ALA A 484 26.17 26.12 16.61
CA ALA A 484 27.21 25.09 16.69
C ALA A 484 26.62 23.65 16.52
N ALA A 485 25.40 23.41 16.99
CA ALA A 485 24.69 22.15 16.81
C ALA A 485 24.36 21.79 15.34
N CYS A 486 24.33 22.78 14.46
CA CYS A 486 24.05 22.57 13.02
C CYS A 486 25.34 22.42 12.20
N ARG A 487 26.52 22.60 12.79
CA ARG A 487 27.82 22.54 12.09
C ARG A 487 28.43 21.15 12.09
N THR A 488 27.92 20.23 12.90
CA THR A 488 28.37 18.82 12.92
C THR A 488 27.69 18.09 11.76
N ILE A 489 28.48 17.82 10.71
CA ILE A 489 28.10 16.84 9.68
C ILE A 489 27.94 15.51 10.42
N PRO A 490 26.78 14.81 10.33
CA PRO A 490 26.70 13.46 10.84
C PRO A 490 27.79 12.66 10.15
N ASP A 491 28.60 11.92 10.92
CA ASP A 491 29.62 11.02 10.39
C ASP A 491 28.99 10.17 9.28
N ALA A 492 29.45 10.38 8.06
CA ALA A 492 29.17 9.52 6.95
C ALA A 492 29.93 8.22 7.21
N SER A 493 29.33 7.32 7.97
CA SER A 493 29.80 5.95 8.05
C SER A 493 29.72 5.37 6.66
N PRO A 494 30.82 4.88 6.07
CA PRO A 494 30.79 4.22 4.79
C PRO A 494 30.14 2.85 4.99
N THR A 495 28.84 2.74 4.80
CA THR A 495 28.22 1.45 4.59
C THR A 495 28.55 1.00 3.19
N ALA A 496 29.38 -0.01 3.18
CA ALA A 496 29.87 -0.88 2.15
C ALA A 496 28.92 -1.17 0.99
N ARG A 497 29.52 -1.17 -0.13
CA ARG A 497 29.35 -1.81 -1.44
C ARG A 497 28.24 -2.84 -1.62
#